data_cc08258467060aedd2766945f55bb8a3
#
_entry.id   cc08258467060aedd2766945f55bb8a3
#
_cell.length_a   1.000
_cell.length_b   1.000
_cell.length_c   1.000
_cell.angle_alpha   90.00
_cell.angle_beta   90.00
_cell.angle_gamma   90.00
#
_symmetry.space_group_name_H-M   'P 1'
#
loop_
_entity.id
_entity.type
_entity.pdbx_description
1 polymer ?
#
loop_
_entity_poly.entity_id
_entity_poly.type
_entity_poly.pdbx_seq_one_letter_code
_entity_poly.pdbx_strand_id
1 'polypeptide(L)'
;MLIFHGKPVHGAIFDMDGTMFDTERLRFQTLQQASQELIGQEFSHEYLMQCLGLSATTAEKLAQRLYGVDVPYKEIRKRADEMELEHIRKHGVPIKKGLVQVLERLRKSGLRMAVATSSRRAIAEEYLINANVYKFFDVITCGDEVEQGKPHPEIFLKAASQLHLDANQCLMFEDSENGLTSAHTSKGLTILLKDIKEPNDEMLEKAHFYYDQMYDFLTDLDQFIPVMDMPEMQEPFPQSLNQLTVGIHGFGAIGGGYIAQILSHWDGYTKPKRIIASTRNSLFREAVNAFGTYSIRYGQFSYDERIENMTIVDSDNEQQMLEMYTHSSLIALCLPEQAIEPESKIIAKGLYARFNSQLETCIEPLTFLIILNKVGAKYLVMKHLKEALLELTNDEDVTEHILKEHYFCDTVVNRM
;
A
#
# COMPACT_ATOMS: atom_id res chain seq x y z
N MET A 1 -21.04 16.89 -2.26
CA MET A 1 -21.15 16.67 -3.73
C MET A 1 -19.78 16.92 -4.32
N LEU A 2 -19.19 15.92 -4.92
CA LEU A 2 -17.91 16.04 -5.61
C LEU A 2 -18.16 16.46 -7.07
N ILE A 3 -17.40 17.42 -7.56
CA ILE A 3 -17.34 17.76 -8.99
C ILE A 3 -16.03 17.23 -9.52
N PHE A 4 -16.05 16.12 -10.25
CA PHE A 4 -14.86 15.50 -10.82
C PHE A 4 -14.82 15.77 -12.34
N HIS A 5 -13.78 16.46 -12.81
CA HIS A 5 -13.65 16.93 -14.21
C HIS A 5 -14.93 17.58 -14.75
N GLY A 6 -15.54 18.47 -13.97
CA GLY A 6 -16.77 19.19 -14.33
C GLY A 6 -18.05 18.38 -14.27
N LYS A 7 -18.00 17.12 -13.85
CA LYS A 7 -19.19 16.25 -13.70
C LYS A 7 -19.55 16.04 -12.22
N PRO A 8 -20.83 16.20 -11.85
CA PRO A 8 -21.26 15.92 -10.49
C PRO A 8 -21.24 14.42 -10.22
N VAL A 9 -20.57 14.02 -9.13
CA VAL A 9 -20.41 12.63 -8.70
C VAL A 9 -21.00 12.47 -7.30
N HIS A 10 -21.79 11.43 -7.13
CA HIS A 10 -22.48 11.11 -5.86
C HIS A 10 -22.16 9.72 -5.33
N GLY A 11 -21.63 8.83 -6.19
CA GLY A 11 -21.25 7.48 -5.84
C GLY A 11 -19.97 7.00 -6.52
N ALA A 12 -19.43 5.91 -5.97
CA ALA A 12 -18.31 5.18 -6.56
C ALA A 12 -18.59 3.68 -6.47
N ILE A 13 -18.45 2.97 -7.58
CA ILE A 13 -18.71 1.53 -7.68
C ILE A 13 -17.43 0.87 -8.17
N PHE A 14 -16.95 -0.11 -7.40
CA PHE A 14 -15.69 -0.78 -7.66
C PHE A 14 -15.92 -2.22 -8.12
N ASP A 15 -15.28 -2.63 -9.19
CA ASP A 15 -14.98 -4.03 -9.36
C ASP A 15 -13.98 -4.49 -8.28
N MET A 16 -13.88 -5.80 -8.07
CA MET A 16 -13.10 -6.36 -6.97
C MET A 16 -11.78 -6.96 -7.46
N ASP A 17 -11.86 -7.99 -8.29
CA ASP A 17 -10.70 -8.81 -8.69
C ASP A 17 -9.91 -8.11 -9.80
N GLY A 18 -8.60 -7.84 -9.59
CA GLY A 18 -7.81 -7.04 -10.52
C GLY A 18 -7.90 -5.53 -10.30
N THR A 19 -9.05 -5.04 -9.81
CA THR A 19 -9.30 -3.62 -9.52
C THR A 19 -8.95 -3.23 -8.09
N MET A 20 -9.56 -3.87 -7.09
CA MET A 20 -9.30 -3.62 -5.67
C MET A 20 -8.20 -4.53 -5.12
N PHE A 21 -8.19 -5.78 -5.57
CA PHE A 21 -7.29 -6.83 -5.11
C PHE A 21 -6.42 -7.35 -6.26
N ASP A 22 -5.17 -7.65 -5.95
CA ASP A 22 -4.20 -8.23 -6.89
C ASP A 22 -4.36 -9.76 -6.97
N THR A 23 -5.62 -10.21 -7.11
CA THR A 23 -5.99 -11.62 -7.12
C THR A 23 -5.59 -12.32 -8.41
N GLU A 24 -5.48 -11.62 -9.52
CA GLU A 24 -5.08 -12.23 -10.81
C GLU A 24 -3.64 -12.77 -10.75
N ARG A 25 -2.70 -12.05 -10.11
CA ARG A 25 -1.32 -12.56 -9.92
C ARG A 25 -1.29 -13.78 -9.00
N LEU A 26 -2.09 -13.77 -7.94
CA LEU A 26 -2.22 -14.92 -7.06
C LEU A 26 -2.83 -16.12 -7.81
N ARG A 27 -3.84 -15.88 -8.64
CA ARG A 27 -4.47 -16.89 -9.51
C ARG A 27 -3.46 -17.52 -10.48
N PHE A 28 -2.57 -16.74 -11.08
CA PHE A 28 -1.52 -17.27 -11.94
C PHE A 28 -0.62 -18.25 -11.18
N GLN A 29 -0.19 -17.86 -10.00
CA GLN A 29 0.69 -18.67 -9.15
C GLN A 29 0.03 -19.97 -8.73
N THR A 30 -1.23 -19.90 -8.29
CA THR A 30 -1.96 -21.11 -7.87
C THR A 30 -2.27 -22.04 -9.04
N LEU A 31 -2.56 -21.52 -10.24
CA LEU A 31 -2.73 -22.32 -11.45
C LEU A 31 -1.42 -23.01 -11.89
N GLN A 32 -0.27 -22.32 -11.81
CA GLN A 32 1.03 -22.93 -12.07
C GLN A 32 1.33 -24.05 -11.09
N GLN A 33 1.10 -23.80 -9.81
CA GLN A 33 1.35 -24.79 -8.75
C GLN A 33 0.42 -26.00 -8.87
N ALA A 34 -0.88 -25.76 -9.10
CA ALA A 34 -1.85 -26.83 -9.27
C ALA A 34 -1.58 -27.68 -10.54
N SER A 35 -1.17 -27.05 -11.63
CA SER A 35 -0.80 -27.78 -12.85
C SER A 35 0.47 -28.61 -12.63
N GLN A 36 1.48 -28.08 -11.93
CA GLN A 36 2.66 -28.84 -11.54
C GLN A 36 2.32 -30.04 -10.67
N GLU A 37 1.42 -29.88 -9.69
CA GLU A 37 0.97 -30.99 -8.82
C GLU A 37 0.24 -32.09 -9.59
N LEU A 38 -0.66 -31.74 -10.52
CA LEU A 38 -1.59 -32.68 -11.13
C LEU A 38 -1.08 -33.32 -12.43
N ILE A 39 -0.25 -32.59 -13.18
CA ILE A 39 0.26 -33.07 -14.48
C ILE A 39 1.78 -33.07 -14.59
N GLY A 40 2.51 -32.66 -13.51
CA GLY A 40 3.98 -32.61 -13.51
C GLY A 40 4.58 -31.51 -14.39
N GLN A 41 3.77 -30.60 -14.90
CA GLN A 41 4.18 -29.49 -15.75
C GLN A 41 3.41 -28.24 -15.38
N GLU A 42 4.14 -27.13 -15.14
CA GLU A 42 3.52 -25.82 -14.88
C GLU A 42 2.87 -25.24 -16.13
N PHE A 43 1.72 -24.60 -15.95
CA PHE A 43 1.16 -23.75 -17.00
C PHE A 43 2.10 -22.57 -17.24
N SER A 44 2.48 -22.35 -18.50
CA SER A 44 3.39 -21.27 -18.86
C SER A 44 2.76 -19.91 -18.61
N HIS A 45 3.60 -18.91 -18.28
CA HIS A 45 3.16 -17.53 -18.13
C HIS A 45 2.45 -17.02 -19.39
N GLU A 46 2.94 -17.39 -20.58
CA GLU A 46 2.32 -17.02 -21.86
C GLU A 46 0.90 -17.60 -22.01
N TYR A 47 0.68 -18.86 -21.63
CA TYR A 47 -0.66 -19.44 -21.61
C TYR A 47 -1.59 -18.69 -20.65
N LEU A 48 -1.14 -18.40 -19.43
CA LEU A 48 -1.93 -17.68 -18.44
C LEU A 48 -2.28 -16.26 -18.90
N MET A 49 -1.34 -15.56 -19.53
CA MET A 49 -1.59 -14.24 -20.15
C MET A 49 -2.62 -14.31 -21.27
N GLN A 50 -2.64 -15.40 -22.06
CA GLN A 50 -3.67 -15.59 -23.08
C GLN A 50 -5.04 -15.92 -22.47
N CYS A 51 -5.07 -16.49 -21.25
CA CYS A 51 -6.32 -16.83 -20.57
C CYS A 51 -7.03 -15.64 -19.92
N LEU A 52 -6.32 -14.50 -19.73
CA LEU A 52 -6.93 -13.30 -19.14
C LEU A 52 -8.12 -12.81 -19.97
N GLY A 53 -9.28 -12.68 -19.29
CA GLY A 53 -10.54 -12.29 -19.92
C GLY A 53 -11.28 -13.38 -20.68
N LEU A 54 -10.72 -14.60 -20.81
CA LEU A 54 -11.40 -15.72 -21.47
C LEU A 54 -12.41 -16.40 -20.53
N SER A 55 -13.46 -16.94 -21.14
CA SER A 55 -14.35 -17.87 -20.42
C SER A 55 -13.60 -19.14 -20.02
N ALA A 56 -14.04 -19.79 -18.92
CA ALA A 56 -13.47 -21.05 -18.47
C ALA A 56 -13.39 -22.12 -19.57
N THR A 57 -14.45 -22.20 -20.41
CA THR A 57 -14.51 -23.15 -21.53
C THR A 57 -13.47 -22.83 -22.61
N THR A 58 -13.23 -21.55 -22.88
CA THR A 58 -12.24 -21.17 -23.90
C THR A 58 -10.82 -21.39 -23.38
N ALA A 59 -10.55 -21.08 -22.11
CA ALA A 59 -9.28 -21.37 -21.47
C ALA A 59 -8.97 -22.86 -21.38
N GLU A 60 -10.00 -23.70 -21.10
CA GLU A 60 -9.89 -25.18 -21.15
C GLU A 60 -9.47 -25.68 -22.53
N LYS A 61 -10.12 -25.18 -23.59
CA LYS A 61 -9.76 -25.57 -24.97
C LYS A 61 -8.33 -25.16 -25.33
N LEU A 62 -7.90 -24.01 -24.86
CA LEU A 62 -6.52 -23.55 -25.06
C LEU A 62 -5.53 -24.43 -24.29
N ALA A 63 -5.84 -24.80 -23.04
CA ALA A 63 -5.04 -25.74 -22.25
C ALA A 63 -4.92 -27.09 -22.94
N GLN A 64 -6.05 -27.67 -23.43
CA GLN A 64 -6.05 -28.93 -24.15
C GLN A 64 -5.19 -28.89 -25.42
N ARG A 65 -5.17 -27.75 -26.12
CA ARG A 65 -4.33 -27.59 -27.31
C ARG A 65 -2.84 -27.51 -26.98
N LEU A 66 -2.45 -26.93 -25.88
CA LEU A 66 -1.06 -26.69 -25.51
C LEU A 66 -0.46 -27.81 -24.64
N TYR A 67 -1.27 -28.42 -23.77
CA TYR A 67 -0.80 -29.39 -22.78
C TYR A 67 -1.38 -30.81 -22.99
N GLY A 68 -2.20 -30.99 -24.05
CA GLY A 68 -2.81 -32.29 -24.41
C GLY A 68 -4.30 -32.35 -24.12
N VAL A 69 -4.99 -33.17 -24.92
CA VAL A 69 -6.47 -33.30 -24.87
C VAL A 69 -6.98 -33.86 -23.54
N ASP A 70 -6.15 -34.62 -22.84
CA ASP A 70 -6.46 -35.25 -21.55
C ASP A 70 -6.10 -34.40 -20.34
N VAL A 71 -5.68 -33.14 -20.54
CA VAL A 71 -5.34 -32.26 -19.43
C VAL A 71 -6.55 -32.07 -18.49
N PRO A 72 -6.44 -32.38 -17.18
CA PRO A 72 -7.55 -32.29 -16.23
C PRO A 72 -7.79 -30.87 -15.79
N TYR A 73 -8.18 -30.01 -16.74
CA TYR A 73 -8.25 -28.55 -16.52
C TYR A 73 -9.19 -28.14 -15.39
N LYS A 74 -10.32 -28.85 -15.23
CA LYS A 74 -11.30 -28.58 -14.17
C LYS A 74 -10.76 -28.90 -12.79
N GLU A 75 -10.02 -29.99 -12.69
CA GLU A 75 -9.35 -30.41 -11.45
C GLU A 75 -8.23 -29.44 -11.09
N ILE A 76 -7.44 -29.02 -12.09
CA ILE A 76 -6.39 -28.00 -11.89
C ILE A 76 -7.00 -26.70 -11.40
N ARG A 77 -8.07 -26.22 -12.02
CA ARG A 77 -8.77 -25.01 -11.55
C ARG A 77 -9.30 -25.15 -10.14
N LYS A 78 -9.97 -26.25 -9.84
CA LYS A 78 -10.49 -26.52 -8.50
C LYS A 78 -9.36 -26.48 -7.46
N ARG A 79 -8.24 -27.15 -7.76
CA ARG A 79 -7.08 -27.16 -6.88
C ARG A 79 -6.48 -25.77 -6.71
N ALA A 80 -6.38 -24.99 -7.78
CA ALA A 80 -5.93 -23.59 -7.72
C ALA A 80 -6.87 -22.73 -6.88
N ASP A 81 -8.19 -22.88 -6.99
CA ASP A 81 -9.18 -22.18 -6.18
C ASP A 81 -9.02 -22.50 -4.68
N GLU A 82 -8.77 -23.76 -4.34
CA GLU A 82 -8.48 -24.19 -2.96
C GLU A 82 -7.21 -23.54 -2.42
N MET A 83 -6.11 -23.57 -3.21
CA MET A 83 -4.84 -22.96 -2.85
C MET A 83 -4.95 -21.43 -2.67
N GLU A 84 -5.71 -20.77 -3.53
CA GLU A 84 -5.96 -19.33 -3.45
C GLU A 84 -6.67 -18.96 -2.14
N LEU A 85 -7.74 -19.70 -1.80
CA LEU A 85 -8.45 -19.52 -0.54
C LEU A 85 -7.57 -19.81 0.69
N GLU A 86 -6.78 -20.89 0.64
CA GLU A 86 -5.82 -21.21 1.70
C GLU A 86 -4.79 -20.10 1.88
N HIS A 87 -4.26 -19.57 0.76
CA HIS A 87 -3.31 -18.46 0.79
C HIS A 87 -3.93 -17.21 1.39
N ILE A 88 -5.11 -16.81 0.94
CA ILE A 88 -5.81 -15.61 1.42
C ILE A 88 -6.16 -15.72 2.90
N ARG A 89 -6.64 -16.88 3.37
CA ARG A 89 -6.95 -17.10 4.77
C ARG A 89 -5.73 -17.05 5.68
N LYS A 90 -4.57 -17.46 5.16
CA LYS A 90 -3.32 -17.48 5.91
C LYS A 90 -2.55 -16.17 5.86
N HIS A 91 -2.56 -15.47 4.73
CA HIS A 91 -1.69 -14.33 4.48
C HIS A 91 -2.44 -13.01 4.23
N GLY A 92 -3.75 -13.06 4.09
CA GLY A 92 -4.57 -11.94 3.68
C GLY A 92 -4.73 -11.83 2.16
N VAL A 93 -5.82 -11.20 1.71
CA VAL A 93 -6.02 -10.89 0.30
C VAL A 93 -5.04 -9.78 -0.13
N PRO A 94 -4.35 -9.93 -1.27
CA PRO A 94 -3.41 -8.91 -1.74
C PRO A 94 -4.16 -7.66 -2.20
N ILE A 95 -3.98 -6.55 -1.48
CA ILE A 95 -4.66 -5.28 -1.74
C ILE A 95 -3.85 -4.46 -2.76
N LYS A 96 -4.53 -3.90 -3.77
CA LYS A 96 -3.90 -2.93 -4.69
C LYS A 96 -3.42 -1.70 -3.93
N LYS A 97 -2.20 -1.26 -4.22
CA LYS A 97 -1.59 -0.08 -3.56
C LYS A 97 -2.45 1.16 -3.79
N GLY A 98 -2.74 1.89 -2.70
CA GLY A 98 -3.55 3.12 -2.75
C GLY A 98 -5.06 2.90 -2.58
N LEU A 99 -5.55 1.65 -2.57
CA LEU A 99 -6.98 1.37 -2.44
C LEU A 99 -7.58 2.01 -1.19
N VAL A 100 -6.98 1.77 -0.02
CA VAL A 100 -7.54 2.26 1.25
C VAL A 100 -7.59 3.79 1.26
N GLN A 101 -6.56 4.46 0.77
CA GLN A 101 -6.50 5.92 0.68
C GLN A 101 -7.58 6.47 -0.27
N VAL A 102 -7.81 5.81 -1.41
CA VAL A 102 -8.89 6.17 -2.35
C VAL A 102 -10.25 6.01 -1.67
N LEU A 103 -10.51 4.87 -1.02
CA LEU A 103 -11.77 4.62 -0.32
C LEU A 103 -12.03 5.65 0.79
N GLU A 104 -11.01 5.96 1.60
CA GLU A 104 -11.10 6.98 2.65
C GLU A 104 -11.40 8.37 2.07
N ARG A 105 -10.72 8.73 0.97
CA ARG A 105 -10.89 10.03 0.34
C ARG A 105 -12.29 10.19 -0.26
N LEU A 106 -12.77 9.19 -0.99
CA LEU A 106 -14.12 9.19 -1.55
C LEU A 106 -15.19 9.23 -0.45
N ARG A 107 -15.00 8.47 0.64
CA ARG A 107 -15.92 8.49 1.81
C ARG A 107 -15.95 9.85 2.48
N LYS A 108 -14.78 10.46 2.71
CA LYS A 108 -14.69 11.83 3.27
C LYS A 108 -15.35 12.88 2.37
N SER A 109 -15.36 12.66 1.06
CA SER A 109 -16.06 13.52 0.08
C SER A 109 -17.57 13.29 0.06
N GLY A 110 -18.10 12.40 0.89
CA GLY A 110 -19.53 12.13 1.04
C GLY A 110 -20.13 11.25 -0.05
N LEU A 111 -19.30 10.49 -0.80
CA LEU A 111 -19.79 9.56 -1.80
C LEU A 111 -20.34 8.30 -1.15
N ARG A 112 -21.43 7.77 -1.72
CA ARG A 112 -21.90 6.42 -1.45
C ARG A 112 -21.06 5.43 -2.24
N MET A 113 -20.72 4.29 -1.63
CA MET A 113 -19.82 3.36 -2.28
C MET A 113 -20.39 1.95 -2.37
N ALA A 114 -20.18 1.30 -3.52
CA ALA A 114 -20.58 -0.08 -3.74
C ALA A 114 -19.46 -0.91 -4.37
N VAL A 115 -19.58 -2.21 -4.19
CA VAL A 115 -18.83 -3.22 -4.97
C VAL A 115 -19.74 -3.81 -6.02
N ALA A 116 -19.23 -4.06 -7.23
CA ALA A 116 -19.93 -4.75 -8.31
C ALA A 116 -18.96 -5.81 -8.90
N THR A 117 -19.00 -7.03 -8.38
CA THR A 117 -18.05 -8.10 -8.71
C THR A 117 -18.73 -9.28 -9.38
N SER A 118 -18.01 -9.95 -10.29
CA SER A 118 -18.44 -11.24 -10.86
C SER A 118 -18.30 -12.41 -9.88
N SER A 119 -17.62 -12.21 -8.78
CA SER A 119 -17.43 -13.20 -7.72
C SER A 119 -18.75 -13.46 -6.97
N ARG A 120 -18.88 -14.66 -6.38
CA ARG A 120 -20.05 -14.99 -5.54
C ARG A 120 -20.00 -14.24 -4.23
N ARG A 121 -21.17 -13.94 -3.65
CA ARG A 121 -21.29 -13.18 -2.41
C ARG A 121 -20.41 -13.70 -1.28
N ALA A 122 -20.41 -15.00 -1.04
CA ALA A 122 -19.62 -15.59 0.05
C ALA A 122 -18.11 -15.29 -0.07
N ILE A 123 -17.56 -15.31 -1.30
CA ILE A 123 -16.15 -15.00 -1.57
C ILE A 123 -15.91 -13.50 -1.48
N ALA A 124 -16.79 -12.69 -2.07
CA ALA A 124 -16.67 -11.24 -2.04
C ALA A 124 -16.66 -10.70 -0.59
N GLU A 125 -17.58 -11.16 0.23
CA GLU A 125 -17.63 -10.75 1.65
C GLU A 125 -16.40 -11.23 2.42
N GLU A 126 -15.94 -12.48 2.21
CA GLU A 126 -14.72 -13.01 2.84
C GLU A 126 -13.51 -12.14 2.49
N TYR A 127 -13.33 -11.75 1.23
CA TYR A 127 -12.21 -10.93 0.77
C TYR A 127 -12.27 -9.50 1.32
N LEU A 128 -13.44 -8.87 1.26
CA LEU A 128 -13.64 -7.52 1.78
C LEU A 128 -13.42 -7.41 3.30
N ILE A 129 -13.87 -8.41 4.05
CA ILE A 129 -13.69 -8.50 5.51
C ILE A 129 -12.20 -8.74 5.81
N ASN A 130 -11.58 -9.69 5.12
CA ASN A 130 -10.16 -10.02 5.29
C ASN A 130 -9.26 -8.81 5.01
N ALA A 131 -9.58 -8.02 3.99
CA ALA A 131 -8.88 -6.78 3.65
C ALA A 131 -9.19 -5.60 4.60
N ASN A 132 -10.15 -5.75 5.53
CA ASN A 132 -10.65 -4.68 6.40
C ASN A 132 -11.23 -3.47 5.64
N VAL A 133 -11.77 -3.70 4.43
CA VAL A 133 -12.39 -2.65 3.60
C VAL A 133 -13.91 -2.75 3.50
N TYR A 134 -14.52 -3.82 3.99
CA TYR A 134 -15.97 -4.03 3.99
C TYR A 134 -16.76 -2.82 4.51
N LYS A 135 -16.24 -2.18 5.57
CA LYS A 135 -16.84 -1.01 6.23
C LYS A 135 -17.01 0.25 5.35
N PHE A 136 -16.30 0.30 4.23
CA PHE A 136 -16.37 1.44 3.31
C PHE A 136 -17.57 1.36 2.36
N PHE A 137 -18.17 0.19 2.18
CA PHE A 137 -19.20 -0.04 1.18
C PHE A 137 -20.59 -0.06 1.79
N ASP A 138 -21.49 0.70 1.19
CA ASP A 138 -22.91 0.75 1.55
C ASP A 138 -23.67 -0.42 0.91
N VAL A 139 -23.17 -0.93 -0.24
CA VAL A 139 -23.77 -1.99 -1.04
C VAL A 139 -22.69 -2.91 -1.61
N ILE A 140 -22.99 -4.19 -1.69
CA ILE A 140 -22.19 -5.19 -2.42
C ILE A 140 -23.14 -5.91 -3.36
N THR A 141 -22.85 -5.90 -4.67
CA THR A 141 -23.60 -6.61 -5.71
C THR A 141 -22.68 -7.66 -6.31
N CYS A 142 -23.11 -8.92 -6.30
CA CYS A 142 -22.29 -10.08 -6.65
C CYS A 142 -22.82 -10.78 -7.90
N GLY A 143 -21.95 -11.58 -8.55
CA GLY A 143 -22.26 -12.28 -9.79
C GLY A 143 -23.41 -13.30 -9.69
N ASP A 144 -23.63 -13.87 -8.51
CA ASP A 144 -24.75 -14.79 -8.23
C ASP A 144 -26.08 -14.09 -7.96
N GLU A 145 -26.12 -12.76 -8.07
CA GLU A 145 -27.32 -11.94 -7.84
C GLU A 145 -27.84 -11.25 -9.10
N VAL A 146 -27.24 -11.49 -10.25
CA VAL A 146 -27.62 -10.93 -11.55
C VAL A 146 -27.94 -12.06 -12.52
N GLU A 147 -28.85 -11.77 -13.46
CA GLU A 147 -29.20 -12.74 -14.51
C GLU A 147 -28.13 -12.76 -15.60
N GLN A 148 -27.58 -11.60 -15.92
CA GLN A 148 -26.58 -11.43 -16.95
C GLN A 148 -25.31 -10.80 -16.37
N GLY A 149 -24.22 -11.57 -16.33
CA GLY A 149 -22.90 -11.08 -15.88
C GLY A 149 -22.24 -10.14 -16.88
N LYS A 150 -21.12 -9.53 -16.50
CA LYS A 150 -20.28 -8.69 -17.37
C LYS A 150 -19.94 -9.46 -18.66
N PRO A 151 -20.03 -8.87 -19.85
CA PRO A 151 -20.08 -7.43 -20.17
C PRO A 151 -21.50 -6.79 -20.14
N HIS A 152 -22.56 -7.52 -19.75
CA HIS A 152 -23.88 -6.92 -19.61
C HIS A 152 -23.89 -5.88 -18.47
N PRO A 153 -24.58 -4.72 -18.60
CA PRO A 153 -24.51 -3.62 -17.62
C PRO A 153 -25.27 -3.88 -16.32
N GLU A 154 -25.99 -5.00 -16.21
CA GLU A 154 -26.94 -5.28 -15.12
C GLU A 154 -26.31 -5.08 -13.73
N ILE A 155 -25.08 -5.58 -13.51
CA ILE A 155 -24.45 -5.56 -12.22
C ILE A 155 -24.15 -4.12 -11.74
N PHE A 156 -23.68 -3.25 -12.64
CA PHE A 156 -23.43 -1.83 -12.32
C PHE A 156 -24.72 -1.05 -12.16
N LEU A 157 -25.72 -1.30 -13.00
CA LEU A 157 -27.04 -0.69 -12.88
C LEU A 157 -27.72 -1.06 -11.56
N LYS A 158 -27.63 -2.34 -11.18
CA LYS A 158 -28.14 -2.84 -9.90
C LYS A 158 -27.43 -2.20 -8.71
N ALA A 159 -26.10 -2.14 -8.73
CA ALA A 159 -25.31 -1.50 -7.68
C ALA A 159 -25.65 0.00 -7.55
N ALA A 160 -25.75 0.74 -8.65
CA ALA A 160 -26.17 2.15 -8.63
C ALA A 160 -27.59 2.32 -8.07
N SER A 161 -28.53 1.49 -8.50
CA SER A 161 -29.91 1.50 -8.00
C SER A 161 -29.99 1.24 -6.48
N GLN A 162 -29.20 0.29 -5.98
CA GLN A 162 -29.13 -0.01 -4.55
C GLN A 162 -28.49 1.13 -3.74
N LEU A 163 -27.60 1.91 -4.35
CA LEU A 163 -27.11 3.16 -3.77
C LEU A 163 -28.14 4.31 -3.85
N HIS A 164 -29.29 4.10 -4.48
CA HIS A 164 -30.29 5.14 -4.80
C HIS A 164 -29.69 6.27 -5.64
N LEU A 165 -28.90 5.92 -6.66
CA LEU A 165 -28.25 6.82 -7.59
C LEU A 165 -28.50 6.37 -9.04
N ASP A 166 -28.46 7.34 -9.96
CA ASP A 166 -28.34 7.03 -11.37
C ASP A 166 -26.89 6.62 -11.71
N ALA A 167 -26.73 5.70 -12.65
CA ALA A 167 -25.41 5.20 -13.03
C ALA A 167 -24.46 6.31 -13.50
N ASN A 168 -24.97 7.34 -14.21
CA ASN A 168 -24.21 8.49 -14.67
C ASN A 168 -23.71 9.44 -13.56
N GLN A 169 -24.16 9.22 -12.33
CA GLN A 169 -23.69 9.92 -11.13
C GLN A 169 -22.59 9.16 -10.37
N CYS A 170 -22.15 8.01 -10.92
CA CYS A 170 -21.19 7.13 -10.27
C CYS A 170 -19.88 7.03 -11.05
N LEU A 171 -18.77 7.12 -10.34
CA LEU A 171 -17.46 6.62 -10.82
C LEU A 171 -17.53 5.09 -10.82
N MET A 172 -17.07 4.44 -11.89
CA MET A 172 -17.06 2.98 -12.01
C MET A 172 -15.66 2.52 -12.31
N PHE A 173 -15.04 1.85 -11.34
CA PHE A 173 -13.65 1.39 -11.40
C PHE A 173 -13.58 -0.04 -11.92
N GLU A 174 -12.74 -0.25 -12.92
CA GLU A 174 -12.55 -1.52 -13.60
C GLU A 174 -11.14 -1.66 -14.18
N ASP A 175 -10.71 -2.92 -14.38
CA ASP A 175 -9.44 -3.26 -15.01
C ASP A 175 -9.59 -4.18 -16.23
N SER A 176 -10.76 -4.82 -16.38
CA SER A 176 -11.04 -5.81 -17.41
C SER A 176 -11.86 -5.27 -18.58
N GLU A 177 -11.67 -5.86 -19.78
CA GLU A 177 -12.43 -5.50 -20.98
C GLU A 177 -13.94 -5.71 -20.85
N ASN A 178 -14.34 -6.87 -20.29
CA ASN A 178 -15.75 -7.18 -20.06
C ASN A 178 -16.37 -6.26 -19.01
N GLY A 179 -15.66 -6.01 -17.92
CA GLY A 179 -16.12 -5.13 -16.88
C GLY A 179 -16.21 -3.69 -17.31
N LEU A 180 -15.21 -3.19 -18.02
CA LEU A 180 -15.21 -1.83 -18.57
C LEU A 180 -16.36 -1.64 -19.59
N THR A 181 -16.63 -2.66 -20.43
CA THR A 181 -17.78 -2.65 -21.35
C THR A 181 -19.10 -2.58 -20.58
N SER A 182 -19.21 -3.36 -19.50
CA SER A 182 -20.38 -3.35 -18.60
C SER A 182 -20.60 -1.96 -17.96
N ALA A 183 -19.53 -1.37 -17.40
CA ALA A 183 -19.57 -0.04 -16.78
C ALA A 183 -19.89 1.07 -17.80
N HIS A 184 -19.26 1.01 -18.99
CA HIS A 184 -19.51 1.97 -20.06
C HIS A 184 -20.97 1.89 -20.55
N THR A 185 -21.49 0.69 -20.79
CA THR A 185 -22.87 0.47 -21.27
C THR A 185 -23.90 0.91 -20.23
N SER A 186 -23.57 0.85 -18.94
CA SER A 186 -24.41 1.38 -17.84
C SER A 186 -24.48 2.92 -17.83
N LYS A 187 -23.66 3.60 -18.62
CA LYS A 187 -23.50 5.07 -18.70
C LYS A 187 -22.84 5.67 -17.44
N GLY A 188 -22.08 4.90 -16.67
CA GLY A 188 -21.27 5.40 -15.59
C GLY A 188 -20.03 6.14 -16.08
N LEU A 189 -19.39 6.87 -15.17
CA LEU A 189 -18.08 7.47 -15.41
C LEU A 189 -17.02 6.39 -15.21
N THR A 190 -16.58 5.80 -16.31
CA THR A 190 -15.65 4.66 -16.32
C THR A 190 -14.23 5.10 -16.01
N ILE A 191 -13.63 4.47 -15.00
CA ILE A 191 -12.25 4.61 -14.60
C ILE A 191 -11.56 3.26 -14.84
N LEU A 192 -10.69 3.24 -15.82
CA LEU A 192 -9.88 2.08 -16.13
C LEU A 192 -8.59 2.13 -15.30
N LEU A 193 -8.35 1.06 -14.56
CA LEU A 193 -7.11 0.83 -13.81
C LEU A 193 -6.32 -0.29 -14.46
N LYS A 194 -5.03 -0.05 -14.66
CA LYS A 194 -4.16 -1.09 -15.19
C LYS A 194 -3.97 -2.23 -14.20
N ASP A 195 -4.10 -3.45 -14.68
CA ASP A 195 -3.70 -4.65 -13.94
C ASP A 195 -2.47 -5.31 -14.59
N ILE A 196 -2.53 -6.57 -14.91
CA ILE A 196 -1.40 -7.32 -15.48
C ILE A 196 -1.16 -6.94 -16.95
N LYS A 197 -2.23 -6.71 -17.69
CA LYS A 197 -2.19 -6.48 -19.15
C LYS A 197 -2.32 -5.00 -19.46
N GLU A 198 -1.56 -4.54 -20.47
CA GLU A 198 -1.78 -3.21 -21.03
C GLU A 198 -3.17 -3.13 -21.66
N PRO A 199 -3.90 -2.02 -21.45
CA PRO A 199 -5.19 -1.84 -22.09
C PRO A 199 -5.03 -1.75 -23.61
N ASN A 200 -5.99 -2.33 -24.32
CA ASN A 200 -6.07 -2.19 -25.77
C ASN A 200 -6.82 -0.90 -26.16
N ASP A 201 -6.79 -0.55 -27.45
CA ASP A 201 -7.43 0.66 -27.95
C ASP A 201 -8.94 0.71 -27.66
N GLU A 202 -9.64 -0.45 -27.73
CA GLU A 202 -11.07 -0.54 -27.43
C GLU A 202 -11.37 -0.24 -25.96
N MET A 203 -10.52 -0.68 -25.03
CA MET A 203 -10.63 -0.34 -23.61
C MET A 203 -10.41 1.15 -23.39
N LEU A 204 -9.39 1.73 -24.02
CA LEU A 204 -9.10 3.17 -23.89
C LEU A 204 -10.21 4.04 -24.46
N GLU A 205 -10.88 3.62 -25.55
CA GLU A 205 -12.05 4.33 -26.11
C GLU A 205 -13.28 4.29 -25.17
N LYS A 206 -13.44 3.23 -24.41
CA LYS A 206 -14.56 3.08 -23.45
C LYS A 206 -14.29 3.74 -22.10
N ALA A 207 -13.02 3.97 -21.77
CA ALA A 207 -12.63 4.61 -20.51
C ALA A 207 -12.81 6.13 -20.61
N HIS A 208 -13.46 6.72 -19.61
CA HIS A 208 -13.46 8.18 -19.47
C HIS A 208 -12.12 8.66 -18.90
N PHE A 209 -11.52 7.84 -18.03
CA PHE A 209 -10.22 8.09 -17.42
C PHE A 209 -9.44 6.79 -17.32
N TYR A 210 -8.13 6.85 -17.54
CA TYR A 210 -7.20 5.74 -17.40
C TYR A 210 -6.08 6.12 -16.46
N TYR A 211 -5.74 5.20 -15.53
CA TYR A 211 -4.64 5.35 -14.59
C TYR A 211 -3.86 4.04 -14.48
N ASP A 212 -2.53 4.16 -14.38
CA ASP A 212 -1.68 2.99 -14.18
C ASP A 212 -1.88 2.36 -12.79
N GLN A 213 -2.29 3.16 -11.81
CA GLN A 213 -2.51 2.71 -10.43
C GLN A 213 -3.51 3.60 -9.67
N MET A 214 -4.03 3.09 -8.55
CA MET A 214 -4.98 3.84 -7.69
C MET A 214 -4.44 5.18 -7.21
N TYR A 215 -3.14 5.29 -7.01
CA TYR A 215 -2.53 6.55 -6.58
C TYR A 215 -2.57 7.65 -7.62
N ASP A 216 -2.50 7.29 -8.93
CA ASP A 216 -2.61 8.28 -10.00
C ASP A 216 -4.01 8.87 -10.02
N PHE A 217 -5.03 8.02 -9.83
CA PHE A 217 -6.41 8.48 -9.62
C PHE A 217 -6.52 9.35 -8.36
N LEU A 218 -5.90 8.98 -7.25
CA LEU A 218 -5.94 9.77 -6.02
C LEU A 218 -5.35 11.17 -6.21
N THR A 219 -4.23 11.26 -6.93
CA THR A 219 -3.58 12.54 -7.25
C THR A 219 -4.48 13.43 -8.10
N ASP A 220 -5.17 12.83 -9.08
CA ASP A 220 -6.13 13.57 -9.91
C ASP A 220 -7.37 13.98 -9.08
N LEU A 221 -7.90 13.05 -8.28
CA LEU A 221 -9.05 13.31 -7.39
C LEU A 221 -8.80 14.47 -6.42
N ASP A 222 -7.60 14.57 -5.87
CA ASP A 222 -7.24 15.61 -4.89
C ASP A 222 -7.28 17.03 -5.47
N GLN A 223 -7.23 17.19 -6.80
CA GLN A 223 -7.41 18.48 -7.46
C GLN A 223 -8.86 18.97 -7.40
N PHE A 224 -9.84 18.10 -7.21
CA PHE A 224 -11.27 18.39 -7.22
C PHE A 224 -11.93 18.33 -5.84
N ILE A 225 -11.22 17.83 -4.84
CA ILE A 225 -11.72 17.88 -3.46
C ILE A 225 -11.30 19.22 -2.88
N PRO A 226 -12.28 20.05 -2.44
CA PRO A 226 -11.93 21.27 -1.74
C PRO A 226 -11.03 20.90 -0.56
N VAL A 227 -9.87 21.52 -0.49
CA VAL A 227 -9.06 21.49 0.73
C VAL A 227 -10.02 21.96 1.83
N MET A 228 -10.46 21.05 2.69
CA MET A 228 -11.16 21.48 3.90
C MET A 228 -10.17 22.41 4.57
N ASP A 229 -10.59 23.65 4.88
CA ASP A 229 -9.85 24.57 5.72
C ASP A 229 -9.49 23.79 7.00
N MET A 230 -8.35 23.15 6.97
CA MET A 230 -7.66 22.80 8.19
C MET A 230 -7.44 24.13 8.89
N PRO A 231 -7.80 24.27 10.18
CA PRO A 231 -7.46 25.49 10.91
C PRO A 231 -6.01 25.81 10.59
N GLU A 232 -5.74 27.03 10.12
CA GLU A 232 -4.42 27.48 9.72
C GLU A 232 -3.40 26.93 10.71
N MET A 233 -2.72 25.87 10.34
CA MET A 233 -1.48 25.50 10.99
C MET A 233 -0.49 26.59 10.57
N GLN A 234 -0.12 27.42 11.52
CA GLN A 234 0.63 28.66 11.31
C GLN A 234 2.05 28.48 10.79
N GLU A 235 2.42 27.27 10.36
CA GLU A 235 3.73 27.03 9.74
C GLU A 235 3.57 26.13 8.50
N PRO A 236 4.21 26.48 7.38
CA PRO A 236 4.13 25.66 6.18
C PRO A 236 4.80 24.30 6.44
N PHE A 237 4.05 23.21 6.25
CA PHE A 237 4.66 21.91 6.04
C PHE A 237 5.74 22.04 4.95
N PRO A 238 6.88 21.36 5.06
CA PRO A 238 7.90 21.39 4.03
C PRO A 238 7.25 21.10 2.68
N GLN A 239 7.53 21.95 1.71
CA GLN A 239 6.77 22.11 0.46
C GLN A 239 6.73 20.86 -0.42
N SER A 240 7.48 19.82 -0.10
CA SER A 240 7.35 18.49 -0.71
C SER A 240 8.04 17.41 0.12
N LEU A 241 7.36 16.28 0.32
CA LEU A 241 7.89 15.09 1.00
C LEU A 241 9.17 14.54 0.32
N ASN A 242 9.38 14.78 -0.97
CA ASN A 242 10.58 14.40 -1.70
C ASN A 242 11.83 15.23 -1.32
N GLN A 243 11.69 16.24 -0.49
CA GLN A 243 12.82 17.00 0.09
C GLN A 243 13.23 16.46 1.46
N LEU A 244 12.43 15.63 2.10
CA LEU A 244 12.69 15.13 3.43
C LEU A 244 13.75 14.03 3.44
N THR A 245 14.57 14.06 4.47
CA THR A 245 15.42 12.95 4.88
C THR A 245 14.73 12.20 6.02
N VAL A 246 14.66 10.88 5.91
CA VAL A 246 14.08 10.01 6.95
C VAL A 246 15.14 9.09 7.54
N GLY A 247 15.05 8.83 8.83
CA GLY A 247 15.97 7.99 9.58
C GLY A 247 15.34 6.64 9.98
N ILE A 248 16.16 5.59 10.04
CA ILE A 248 15.78 4.31 10.63
C ILE A 248 16.87 3.91 11.63
N HIS A 249 16.57 4.06 12.91
CA HIS A 249 17.46 3.61 13.97
C HIS A 249 17.17 2.15 14.31
N GLY A 250 18.08 1.27 13.93
CA GLY A 250 17.94 -0.18 14.04
C GLY A 250 17.50 -0.84 12.72
N PHE A 251 18.46 -1.07 11.82
CA PHE A 251 18.21 -1.66 10.51
C PHE A 251 18.29 -3.20 10.56
N GLY A 252 17.34 -3.80 11.31
CA GLY A 252 17.12 -5.25 11.38
C GLY A 252 15.98 -5.69 10.46
N ALA A 253 15.39 -6.86 10.76
CA ALA A 253 14.28 -7.41 9.96
C ALA A 253 13.07 -6.48 9.85
N ILE A 254 12.72 -5.75 10.91
CA ILE A 254 11.61 -4.79 10.90
C ILE A 254 12.03 -3.49 10.20
N GLY A 255 13.15 -2.89 10.61
CA GLY A 255 13.63 -1.62 10.04
C GLY A 255 13.99 -1.74 8.57
N GLY A 256 14.74 -2.77 8.18
CA GLY A 256 15.17 -2.98 6.80
C GLY A 256 14.15 -3.69 5.92
N GLY A 257 13.35 -4.61 6.49
CA GLY A 257 12.40 -5.39 5.71
C GLY A 257 11.03 -4.74 5.54
N TYR A 258 10.57 -3.94 6.48
CA TYR A 258 9.21 -3.40 6.48
C TYR A 258 9.18 -1.87 6.52
N ILE A 259 9.87 -1.26 7.47
CA ILE A 259 9.81 0.20 7.65
C ILE A 259 10.48 0.94 6.49
N ALA A 260 11.63 0.46 6.02
CA ALA A 260 12.28 1.05 4.86
C ALA A 260 11.41 1.00 3.61
N GLN A 261 10.63 -0.07 3.44
CA GLN A 261 9.63 -0.19 2.39
C GLN A 261 8.53 0.86 2.51
N ILE A 262 7.91 0.97 3.70
CA ILE A 262 6.87 1.98 3.95
C ILE A 262 7.42 3.38 3.69
N LEU A 263 8.60 3.70 4.22
CA LEU A 263 9.21 5.01 4.05
C LEU A 263 9.63 5.30 2.61
N SER A 264 9.95 4.28 1.81
CA SER A 264 10.29 4.47 0.40
C SER A 264 9.06 4.75 -0.48
N HIS A 265 7.83 4.48 0.02
CA HIS A 265 6.58 4.62 -0.71
C HIS A 265 5.44 5.20 0.13
N TRP A 266 5.73 6.02 1.12
CA TRP A 266 4.77 6.41 2.17
C TRP A 266 3.48 7.07 1.70
N ASP A 267 3.48 7.71 0.54
CA ASP A 267 2.28 8.23 -0.12
C ASP A 267 2.00 7.57 -1.49
N GLY A 268 2.83 6.59 -1.85
CA GLY A 268 2.76 5.86 -3.11
C GLY A 268 3.40 6.57 -4.30
N TYR A 269 3.74 7.86 -4.19
CA TYR A 269 4.30 8.67 -5.30
C TYR A 269 5.63 9.31 -4.93
N THR A 270 5.72 9.84 -3.73
CA THR A 270 6.87 10.60 -3.29
C THR A 270 7.83 9.68 -2.56
N LYS A 271 9.05 9.63 -3.07
CA LYS A 271 10.16 9.01 -2.35
C LYS A 271 10.85 10.08 -1.51
N PRO A 272 11.30 9.78 -0.28
CA PRO A 272 12.11 10.70 0.47
C PRO A 272 13.40 10.99 -0.31
N LYS A 273 13.94 12.19 -0.13
CA LYS A 273 15.21 12.59 -0.73
C LYS A 273 16.33 11.61 -0.36
N ARG A 274 16.33 11.15 0.89
CA ARG A 274 17.31 10.23 1.43
C ARG A 274 16.71 9.42 2.57
N ILE A 275 17.04 8.14 2.64
CA ILE A 275 16.79 7.27 3.79
C ILE A 275 18.14 6.99 4.45
N ILE A 276 18.31 7.40 5.70
CA ILE A 276 19.52 7.11 6.49
C ILE A 276 19.17 6.03 7.50
N ALA A 277 19.81 4.87 7.43
CA ALA A 277 19.55 3.79 8.37
C ALA A 277 20.82 3.38 9.12
N SER A 278 20.69 2.90 10.35
CA SER A 278 21.83 2.54 11.17
C SER A 278 21.95 1.03 11.39
N THR A 279 23.15 0.48 11.23
CA THR A 279 23.44 -0.94 11.52
C THR A 279 24.88 -1.15 11.98
N ARG A 280 25.10 -2.22 12.78
CA ARG A 280 26.44 -2.72 13.14
C ARG A 280 27.03 -3.67 12.08
N ASN A 281 26.23 -4.09 11.08
CA ASN A 281 26.70 -5.01 10.04
C ASN A 281 27.51 -4.25 8.97
N SER A 282 28.84 -4.31 9.05
CA SER A 282 29.77 -3.61 8.15
C SER A 282 29.64 -4.07 6.70
N LEU A 283 29.53 -5.38 6.44
CA LEU A 283 29.42 -5.92 5.08
C LEU A 283 28.15 -5.44 4.38
N PHE A 284 27.04 -5.44 5.11
CA PHE A 284 25.76 -4.94 4.58
C PHE A 284 25.82 -3.44 4.33
N ARG A 285 26.41 -2.68 5.25
CA ARG A 285 26.61 -1.22 5.13
C ARG A 285 27.43 -0.88 3.88
N GLU A 286 28.57 -1.54 3.69
CA GLU A 286 29.43 -1.33 2.53
C GLU A 286 28.71 -1.66 1.22
N ALA A 287 28.00 -2.80 1.17
CA ALA A 287 27.26 -3.21 -0.03
C ALA A 287 26.14 -2.22 -0.39
N VAL A 288 25.33 -1.78 0.58
CA VAL A 288 24.26 -0.82 0.30
C VAL A 288 24.81 0.55 -0.07
N ASN A 289 25.83 1.03 0.62
CA ASN A 289 26.42 2.35 0.34
C ASN A 289 27.14 2.41 -1.01
N ALA A 290 27.66 1.28 -1.51
CA ALA A 290 28.27 1.22 -2.84
C ALA A 290 27.26 1.48 -3.97
N PHE A 291 25.99 1.11 -3.78
CA PHE A 291 24.93 1.20 -4.81
C PHE A 291 23.79 2.17 -4.44
N GLY A 292 23.72 2.63 -3.20
CA GLY A 292 22.63 3.48 -2.68
C GLY A 292 21.27 2.78 -2.64
N THR A 293 21.26 1.44 -2.70
CA THR A 293 20.02 0.65 -2.84
C THR A 293 20.19 -0.76 -2.31
N TYR A 294 19.09 -1.41 -1.95
CA TYR A 294 19.00 -2.85 -1.71
C TYR A 294 17.61 -3.35 -2.10
N SER A 295 17.43 -4.67 -2.17
CA SER A 295 16.15 -5.29 -2.52
C SER A 295 15.56 -6.04 -1.34
N ILE A 296 14.24 -5.94 -1.19
CA ILE A 296 13.44 -6.72 -0.23
C ILE A 296 12.68 -7.78 -1.01
N ARG A 297 12.81 -9.04 -0.59
CA ARG A 297 12.08 -10.16 -1.19
C ARG A 297 10.87 -10.53 -0.35
N TYR A 298 9.70 -10.63 -0.99
CA TYR A 298 8.45 -11.05 -0.32
C TYR A 298 8.06 -12.46 -0.67
N GLY A 299 7.61 -13.20 0.35
CA GLY A 299 6.90 -14.46 0.24
C GLY A 299 7.66 -15.57 -0.48
N GLN A 300 6.93 -16.62 -0.84
CA GLN A 300 7.45 -17.77 -1.61
C GLN A 300 7.71 -17.42 -3.09
N PHE A 301 7.10 -16.36 -3.56
CA PHE A 301 7.17 -15.93 -4.95
C PHE A 301 8.07 -14.70 -5.01
N SER A 302 9.19 -14.84 -5.68
CA SER A 302 10.29 -13.87 -5.76
C SER A 302 9.88 -12.52 -6.37
N TYR A 303 9.13 -11.73 -5.63
CA TYR A 303 8.95 -10.33 -5.94
C TYR A 303 9.99 -9.53 -5.16
N ASP A 304 10.94 -8.98 -5.90
CA ASP A 304 11.99 -8.14 -5.32
C ASP A 304 11.59 -6.67 -5.45
N GLU A 305 11.34 -6.03 -4.34
CA GLU A 305 11.13 -4.57 -4.30
C GLU A 305 12.46 -3.88 -4.02
N ARG A 306 12.81 -2.93 -4.89
CA ARG A 306 14.04 -2.16 -4.78
C ARG A 306 13.79 -0.91 -3.95
N ILE A 307 14.55 -0.76 -2.87
CA ILE A 307 14.58 0.44 -2.03
C ILE A 307 15.76 1.30 -2.47
N GLU A 308 15.49 2.54 -2.84
CA GLU A 308 16.46 3.49 -3.38
C GLU A 308 16.74 4.65 -2.40
N ASN A 309 17.73 5.48 -2.73
CA ASN A 309 18.14 6.65 -1.94
C ASN A 309 18.59 6.30 -0.52
N MET A 310 19.19 5.11 -0.35
CA MET A 310 19.65 4.60 0.92
C MET A 310 21.07 5.03 1.25
N THR A 311 21.30 5.37 2.50
CA THR A 311 22.61 5.49 3.12
C THR A 311 22.58 4.74 4.44
N ILE A 312 23.55 3.86 4.66
CA ILE A 312 23.65 3.10 5.91
C ILE A 312 24.82 3.66 6.72
N VAL A 313 24.54 4.05 7.96
CA VAL A 313 25.54 4.54 8.92
C VAL A 313 25.90 3.45 9.92
N ASP A 314 27.07 3.60 10.51
CA ASP A 314 27.54 2.71 11.59
C ASP A 314 26.88 3.11 12.92
N SER A 315 26.13 2.18 13.53
CA SER A 315 25.49 2.43 14.82
C SER A 315 26.49 2.70 15.95
N ASP A 316 27.75 2.22 15.82
CA ASP A 316 28.80 2.43 16.81
C ASP A 316 29.62 3.72 16.53
N ASN A 317 29.36 4.40 15.41
CA ASN A 317 29.99 5.67 15.07
C ASN A 317 29.10 6.86 15.49
N GLU A 318 29.46 7.51 16.60
CA GLU A 318 28.69 8.61 17.17
C GLU A 318 28.45 9.75 16.16
N GLN A 319 29.47 10.16 15.41
CA GLN A 319 29.34 11.26 14.46
C GLN A 319 28.35 10.96 13.34
N GLN A 320 28.36 9.74 12.79
CA GLN A 320 27.40 9.31 11.77
C GLN A 320 25.98 9.21 12.32
N MET A 321 25.83 8.76 13.56
CA MET A 321 24.52 8.75 14.24
C MET A 321 24.00 10.16 14.49
N LEU A 322 24.84 11.08 14.95
CA LEU A 322 24.44 12.50 15.10
C LEU A 322 24.02 13.12 13.76
N GLU A 323 24.73 12.83 12.67
CA GLU A 323 24.33 13.26 11.32
C GLU A 323 22.93 12.76 10.95
N MET A 324 22.60 11.49 11.22
CA MET A 324 21.25 10.95 10.99
C MET A 324 20.19 11.73 11.79
N TYR A 325 20.45 12.03 13.07
CA TYR A 325 19.51 12.75 13.92
C TYR A 325 19.36 14.22 13.54
N THR A 326 20.42 14.88 13.10
CA THR A 326 20.37 16.32 12.73
C THR A 326 19.75 16.57 11.37
N HIS A 327 19.84 15.63 10.42
CA HIS A 327 19.33 15.81 9.05
C HIS A 327 17.94 15.18 8.81
N SER A 328 17.46 14.34 9.71
CA SER A 328 16.16 13.67 9.52
C SER A 328 15.01 14.52 10.04
N SER A 329 13.89 14.54 9.32
CA SER A 329 12.61 15.11 9.79
C SER A 329 11.72 14.08 10.47
N LEU A 330 11.94 12.77 10.17
CA LEU A 330 11.28 11.65 10.78
C LEU A 330 12.28 10.53 11.04
N ILE A 331 12.21 9.90 12.21
CA ILE A 331 13.03 8.72 12.55
C ILE A 331 12.14 7.59 13.08
N ALA A 332 12.26 6.42 12.45
CA ALA A 332 11.69 5.19 12.96
C ALA A 332 12.67 4.51 13.94
N LEU A 333 12.25 4.34 15.18
CA LEU A 333 13.00 3.60 16.20
C LEU A 333 12.60 2.11 16.13
N CYS A 334 13.42 1.30 15.47
CA CYS A 334 13.22 -0.13 15.26
C CYS A 334 14.17 -0.97 16.14
N LEU A 335 14.16 -0.68 17.44
CA LEU A 335 15.08 -1.27 18.41
C LEU A 335 14.38 -2.34 19.26
N PRO A 336 15.07 -3.39 19.68
CA PRO A 336 14.54 -4.29 20.70
C PRO A 336 14.45 -3.57 22.07
N GLU A 337 13.49 -3.98 22.92
CA GLU A 337 13.23 -3.33 24.21
C GLU A 337 14.49 -3.11 25.04
N GLN A 338 15.35 -4.13 25.14
CA GLN A 338 16.58 -4.08 25.92
C GLN A 338 17.64 -3.10 25.36
N ALA A 339 17.49 -2.63 24.14
CA ALA A 339 18.40 -1.66 23.54
C ALA A 339 17.97 -0.21 23.81
N ILE A 340 16.74 0.04 24.27
CA ILE A 340 16.22 1.40 24.45
C ILE A 340 17.05 2.21 25.44
N GLU A 341 17.38 1.63 26.60
CA GLU A 341 18.17 2.33 27.62
C GLU A 341 19.57 2.72 27.11
N PRO A 342 20.42 1.81 26.59
CA PRO A 342 21.74 2.22 26.08
C PRO A 342 21.67 3.12 24.85
N GLU A 343 20.73 2.91 23.92
CA GLU A 343 20.60 3.74 22.72
C GLU A 343 19.97 5.12 23.02
N SER A 344 19.28 5.29 24.16
CA SER A 344 18.75 6.58 24.59
C SER A 344 19.85 7.64 24.76
N LYS A 345 21.08 7.23 25.05
CA LYS A 345 22.24 8.15 25.16
C LYS A 345 22.61 8.78 23.84
N ILE A 346 22.64 8.00 22.77
CA ILE A 346 22.94 8.53 21.41
C ILE A 346 21.75 9.33 20.87
N ILE A 347 20.51 8.93 21.18
CA ILE A 347 19.31 9.69 20.83
C ILE A 347 19.34 11.06 21.53
N ALA A 348 19.64 11.11 22.82
CA ALA A 348 19.76 12.34 23.59
C ALA A 348 20.84 13.28 23.02
N LYS A 349 22.01 12.74 22.67
CA LYS A 349 23.08 13.53 22.02
C LYS A 349 22.61 14.09 20.66
N GLY A 350 21.88 13.30 19.88
CA GLY A 350 21.30 13.73 18.61
C GLY A 350 20.31 14.88 18.75
N LEU A 351 19.39 14.78 19.72
CA LEU A 351 18.44 15.86 20.02
C LEU A 351 19.12 17.11 20.59
N TYR A 352 20.11 16.94 21.47
CA TYR A 352 20.88 18.05 22.01
C TYR A 352 21.74 18.74 20.94
N ALA A 353 22.32 17.98 20.01
CA ALA A 353 23.03 18.54 18.85
C ALA A 353 22.08 19.35 17.97
N ARG A 354 20.86 18.87 17.74
CA ARG A 354 19.79 19.58 17.03
C ARG A 354 19.43 20.90 17.71
N PHE A 355 19.18 20.84 19.02
CA PHE A 355 18.85 22.00 19.85
C PHE A 355 19.93 23.09 19.80
N ASN A 356 21.21 22.67 19.82
CA ASN A 356 22.34 23.59 19.75
C ASN A 356 22.74 24.01 18.34
N SER A 357 22.20 23.34 17.30
CA SER A 357 22.54 23.68 15.94
C SER A 357 21.84 24.98 15.54
N GLN A 358 22.62 26.00 15.23
CA GLN A 358 22.14 27.24 14.59
C GLN A 358 21.98 27.05 13.06
N LEU A 359 22.00 25.81 12.58
CA LEU A 359 21.87 25.52 11.17
C LEU A 359 20.42 25.73 10.75
N GLU A 360 20.18 26.56 9.74
CA GLU A 360 18.87 26.80 9.12
C GLU A 360 18.15 25.51 8.67
N THR A 361 18.88 24.40 8.54
CA THR A 361 18.37 23.08 8.14
C THR A 361 17.77 22.24 9.28
N CYS A 362 17.89 22.68 10.54
CA CYS A 362 17.45 21.93 11.74
C CYS A 362 16.20 22.50 12.41
N ILE A 363 15.47 23.37 11.74
CA ILE A 363 14.40 24.20 12.32
C ILE A 363 13.10 23.41 12.56
N GLU A 364 12.95 22.22 11.98
CA GLU A 364 11.71 21.46 12.11
C GLU A 364 11.77 20.47 13.28
N PRO A 365 10.63 20.31 14.01
CA PRO A 365 10.55 19.28 15.04
C PRO A 365 10.75 17.88 14.43
N LEU A 366 11.56 17.07 15.08
CA LEU A 366 11.76 15.68 14.68
C LEU A 366 10.55 14.83 15.12
N THR A 367 10.02 14.03 14.21
CA THR A 367 8.98 13.06 14.53
C THR A 367 9.59 11.68 14.72
N PHE A 368 9.31 11.06 15.86
CA PHE A 368 9.70 9.69 16.16
C PHE A 368 8.52 8.73 15.95
N LEU A 369 8.72 7.72 15.11
CA LEU A 369 7.86 6.54 15.04
C LEU A 369 8.49 5.44 15.92
N ILE A 370 7.87 5.17 17.06
CA ILE A 370 8.38 4.18 18.01
C ILE A 370 7.80 2.82 17.64
N ILE A 371 8.65 1.94 17.12
CA ILE A 371 8.27 0.64 16.57
C ILE A 371 8.85 -0.45 17.46
N LEU A 372 8.16 -0.68 18.56
CA LEU A 372 8.48 -1.76 19.51
C LEU A 372 7.27 -2.69 19.67
N ASN A 373 7.54 -3.96 19.85
CA ASN A 373 6.48 -4.95 20.13
C ASN A 373 6.07 -4.89 21.62
N LYS A 374 5.64 -3.70 22.08
CA LYS A 374 5.27 -3.45 23.48
C LYS A 374 4.17 -2.38 23.55
N VAL A 375 3.13 -2.67 24.31
CA VAL A 375 2.11 -1.66 24.62
C VAL A 375 2.73 -0.57 25.50
N GLY A 376 2.52 0.71 25.12
CA GLY A 376 3.08 1.84 25.86
C GLY A 376 4.58 2.03 25.67
N ALA A 377 5.13 1.59 24.53
CA ALA A 377 6.55 1.74 24.21
C ALA A 377 7.02 3.19 24.27
N LYS A 378 6.16 4.15 23.92
CA LYS A 378 6.43 5.58 24.04
C LYS A 378 6.87 5.97 25.47
N TYR A 379 6.18 5.49 26.49
CA TYR A 379 6.52 5.84 27.87
C TYR A 379 7.90 5.31 28.28
N LEU A 380 8.26 4.11 27.81
CA LEU A 380 9.58 3.54 28.04
C LEU A 380 10.67 4.39 27.39
N VAL A 381 10.50 4.73 26.11
CA VAL A 381 11.45 5.55 25.37
C VAL A 381 11.58 6.93 26.01
N MET A 382 10.45 7.59 26.31
CA MET A 382 10.44 8.93 26.94
C MET A 382 11.12 8.95 28.31
N LYS A 383 10.94 7.89 29.10
CA LYS A 383 11.60 7.77 30.41
C LYS A 383 13.12 7.75 30.26
N HIS A 384 13.66 6.80 29.50
CA HIS A 384 15.11 6.69 29.34
C HIS A 384 15.74 7.85 28.59
N LEU A 385 15.00 8.42 27.63
CA LEU A 385 15.45 9.61 26.92
C LEU A 385 15.52 10.84 27.83
N LYS A 386 14.53 11.04 28.72
CA LYS A 386 14.56 12.12 29.71
C LYS A 386 15.74 11.96 30.66
N GLU A 387 15.99 10.75 31.16
CA GLU A 387 17.13 10.42 32.02
C GLU A 387 18.45 10.74 31.31
N ALA A 388 18.61 10.31 30.05
CA ALA A 388 19.82 10.55 29.25
C ALA A 388 20.03 12.02 28.87
N LEU A 389 18.97 12.76 28.57
CA LEU A 389 19.03 14.20 28.33
C LEU A 389 19.42 14.97 29.59
N LEU A 390 18.84 14.61 30.73
CA LEU A 390 19.17 15.25 32.01
C LEU A 390 20.63 14.99 32.40
N GLU A 391 21.14 13.76 32.19
CA GLU A 391 22.57 13.45 32.36
C GLU A 391 23.46 14.32 31.48
N LEU A 392 23.03 14.60 30.25
CA LEU A 392 23.78 15.36 29.25
C LEU A 392 23.73 16.86 29.49
N THR A 393 22.56 17.42 29.80
CA THR A 393 22.32 18.87 29.92
C THR A 393 22.61 19.39 31.33
N ASN A 394 22.44 18.53 32.33
CA ASN A 394 22.41 18.89 33.77
C ASN A 394 21.41 20.03 34.09
N ASP A 395 20.34 20.13 33.27
CA ASP A 395 19.34 21.21 33.34
C ASP A 395 17.95 20.63 33.01
N GLU A 396 17.01 20.69 33.95
CA GLU A 396 15.67 20.12 33.79
C GLU A 396 14.81 20.94 32.82
N ASP A 397 14.95 22.29 32.84
CA ASP A 397 14.16 23.16 31.96
C ASP A 397 14.58 22.95 30.48
N VAL A 398 15.87 22.85 30.22
CA VAL A 398 16.42 22.57 28.89
C VAL A 398 15.98 21.17 28.43
N THR A 399 16.03 20.19 29.32
CA THR A 399 15.57 18.80 29.03
C THR A 399 14.09 18.77 28.64
N GLU A 400 13.24 19.42 29.44
CA GLU A 400 11.80 19.49 29.15
C GLU A 400 11.50 20.26 27.85
N HIS A 401 12.25 21.33 27.59
CA HIS A 401 12.12 22.10 26.36
C HIS A 401 12.43 21.23 25.14
N ILE A 402 13.57 20.54 25.11
CA ILE A 402 13.95 19.64 24.02
C ILE A 402 12.88 18.57 23.78
N LEU A 403 12.37 17.92 24.84
CA LEU A 403 11.36 16.88 24.70
C LEU A 403 10.03 17.41 24.15
N LYS A 404 9.66 18.64 24.45
CA LYS A 404 8.42 19.28 23.99
C LYS A 404 8.49 19.74 22.53
N GLU A 405 9.67 20.00 22.01
CA GLU A 405 9.87 20.40 20.61
C GLU A 405 9.67 19.27 19.63
N HIS A 406 9.66 18.00 20.08
CA HIS A 406 9.63 16.83 19.22
C HIS A 406 8.38 15.99 19.40
N TYR A 407 7.98 15.26 18.36
CA TYR A 407 6.80 14.40 18.37
C TYR A 407 7.19 12.94 18.57
N PHE A 408 6.53 12.25 19.49
CA PHE A 408 6.74 10.85 19.80
C PHE A 408 5.44 10.07 19.57
N CYS A 409 5.41 9.29 18.49
CA CYS A 409 4.26 8.49 18.08
C CYS A 409 4.47 7.02 18.44
N ASP A 410 3.58 6.47 19.26
CA ASP A 410 3.57 5.03 19.58
C ASP A 410 2.90 4.26 18.44
N THR A 411 3.61 3.33 17.85
CA THR A 411 3.13 2.55 16.71
C THR A 411 3.33 1.07 16.97
N VAL A 412 2.25 0.29 16.79
CA VAL A 412 2.34 -1.18 16.85
C VAL A 412 2.34 -1.70 15.42
N VAL A 413 3.45 -2.28 15.01
CA VAL A 413 3.56 -3.00 13.74
C VAL A 413 3.26 -4.47 14.02
N ASN A 414 2.05 -4.89 13.68
CA ASN A 414 1.67 -6.29 13.76
C ASN A 414 1.94 -6.93 12.39
N ARG A 415 3.04 -7.66 12.28
CA ARG A 415 3.32 -8.52 11.13
C ARG A 415 2.93 -9.93 11.54
N MET A 416 1.74 -10.36 11.10
CA MET A 416 1.41 -11.79 11.15
C MET A 416 2.18 -12.56 10.09
#